data_98dc2f6706235d170a7e0febf8663e17
#
_entry.id   98dc2f6706235d170a7e0febf8663e17
#
_cell.length_a   1.000
_cell.length_b   1.000
_cell.length_c   1.000
_cell.angle_alpha   90.00
_cell.angle_beta   90.00
_cell.angle_gamma   90.00
#
_symmetry.space_group_name_H-M   'P 1'
#
loop_
_entity.id
_entity.type
_entity.pdbx_description
1 polymer ?
#
loop_
_entity_poly.entity_id
_entity_poly.type
_entity_poly.pdbx_seq_one_letter_code
_entity_poly.pdbx_strand_id
1 'polypeptide(L)'
;MKPEHEQLLREEIERWSIHLTSDEILEKVLADPGPGVVVFGRMESPMEVLSRENWWERGCFEKFSDPIYGELTLQMPVWRMTETPPRVRWACRPPGHHNGYVYQKYLGWGPSHLAALHARGIL
;
A
#
# COMPACT_ATOMS: atom_id res chain seq x y z
N MET A 1 -4.59 -31.41 -1.48
CA MET A 1 -3.62 -32.05 -0.54
C MET A 1 -4.41 -32.55 0.66
N LYS A 2 -4.08 -33.71 1.25
CA LYS A 2 -4.78 -34.18 2.46
C LYS A 2 -4.32 -33.33 3.66
N PRO A 3 -5.19 -33.03 4.65
CA PRO A 3 -4.82 -32.22 5.82
C PRO A 3 -3.58 -32.73 6.59
N GLU A 4 -3.43 -34.02 6.66
CA GLU A 4 -2.28 -34.69 7.30
C GLU A 4 -0.94 -34.36 6.62
N HIS A 5 -0.95 -34.26 5.27
CA HIS A 5 0.25 -33.91 4.50
C HIS A 5 0.59 -32.42 4.62
N GLU A 6 -0.42 -31.58 4.78
CA GLU A 6 -0.22 -30.14 4.98
C GLU A 6 0.45 -29.86 6.33
N GLN A 7 -0.01 -30.52 7.38
CA GLN A 7 0.59 -30.35 8.70
C GLN A 7 2.05 -30.85 8.73
N LEU A 8 2.30 -32.02 8.16
CA LEU A 8 3.66 -32.58 8.08
C LEU A 8 4.61 -31.66 7.32
N LEU A 9 4.16 -31.11 6.19
CA LEU A 9 4.95 -30.17 5.41
C LEU A 9 5.25 -28.88 6.20
N ARG A 10 4.27 -28.38 6.93
CA ARG A 10 4.44 -27.19 7.78
C ARG A 10 5.49 -27.43 8.86
N GLU A 11 5.41 -28.56 9.55
CA GLU A 11 6.37 -28.92 10.61
C GLU A 11 7.81 -29.08 10.06
N GLU A 12 7.97 -29.67 8.87
CA GLU A 12 9.29 -29.81 8.24
C GLU A 12 9.85 -28.45 7.80
N ILE A 13 9.03 -27.57 7.21
CA ILE A 13 9.45 -26.21 6.84
C ILE A 13 9.84 -25.43 8.09
N GLU A 14 9.05 -25.49 9.15
CA GLU A 14 9.35 -24.80 10.40
C GLU A 14 10.65 -25.30 11.02
N ARG A 15 10.86 -26.60 11.11
CA ARG A 15 12.09 -27.21 11.61
C ARG A 15 13.32 -26.76 10.84
N TRP A 16 13.19 -26.67 9.52
CA TRP A 16 14.27 -26.22 8.66
C TRP A 16 14.55 -24.71 8.80
N SER A 17 13.52 -23.89 8.89
CA SER A 17 13.63 -22.42 8.81
C SER A 17 13.88 -21.74 10.15
N ILE A 18 13.54 -22.36 11.29
CA ILE A 18 13.54 -21.73 12.62
C ILE A 18 14.93 -21.16 13.06
N HIS A 19 16.00 -21.67 12.49
CA HIS A 19 17.37 -21.25 12.80
C HIS A 19 17.98 -20.34 11.72
N LEU A 20 17.22 -19.99 10.70
CA LEU A 20 17.66 -19.18 9.57
C LEU A 20 17.02 -17.81 9.59
N THR A 21 17.78 -16.81 9.16
CA THR A 21 17.21 -15.49 8.85
C THR A 21 16.43 -15.53 7.54
N SER A 22 15.55 -14.56 7.33
CA SER A 22 14.79 -14.47 6.08
C SER A 22 15.67 -14.29 4.84
N ASP A 23 16.84 -13.66 4.97
CA ASP A 23 17.82 -13.52 3.88
C ASP A 23 18.46 -14.86 3.55
N GLU A 24 18.92 -15.61 4.56
CA GLU A 24 19.50 -16.96 4.37
C GLU A 24 18.49 -17.94 3.76
N ILE A 25 17.22 -17.85 4.14
CA ILE A 25 16.16 -18.66 3.52
C ILE A 25 16.01 -18.28 2.04
N LEU A 26 15.94 -16.98 1.74
CA LEU A 26 15.81 -16.50 0.37
C LEU A 26 16.99 -16.96 -0.51
N GLU A 27 18.22 -16.80 -0.03
CA GLU A 27 19.43 -17.25 -0.73
C GLU A 27 19.38 -18.75 -1.01
N LYS A 28 19.02 -19.56 -0.02
CA LYS A 28 18.93 -21.03 -0.18
C LYS A 28 17.85 -21.42 -1.20
N VAL A 29 16.69 -20.79 -1.15
CA VAL A 29 15.58 -21.06 -2.09
C VAL A 29 15.96 -20.64 -3.52
N LEU A 30 16.65 -19.52 -3.70
CA LEU A 30 17.11 -19.05 -5.01
C LEU A 30 18.29 -19.87 -5.58
N ALA A 31 19.13 -20.40 -4.71
CA ALA A 31 20.28 -21.21 -5.11
C ALA A 31 19.90 -22.67 -5.48
N ASP A 32 18.73 -23.13 -5.08
CA ASP A 32 18.29 -24.50 -5.37
C ASP A 32 17.66 -24.58 -6.77
N PRO A 33 18.31 -25.26 -7.74
CA PRO A 33 17.77 -25.46 -9.08
C PRO A 33 16.71 -26.57 -9.14
N GLY A 34 16.10 -26.92 -8.01
CA GLY A 34 15.13 -28.00 -7.86
C GLY A 34 14.05 -28.06 -8.95
N PRO A 35 13.32 -29.16 -9.09
CA PRO A 35 12.42 -29.41 -10.22
C PRO A 35 11.13 -28.56 -10.20
N GLY A 36 11.00 -27.61 -9.29
CA GLY A 36 9.85 -26.73 -9.15
C GLY A 36 10.23 -25.31 -8.84
N VAL A 37 9.38 -24.36 -9.26
CA VAL A 37 9.48 -22.96 -8.83
C VAL A 37 8.85 -22.83 -7.45
N VAL A 38 9.66 -22.63 -6.42
CA VAL A 38 9.15 -22.28 -5.09
C VAL A 38 8.82 -20.80 -5.09
N VAL A 39 7.54 -20.46 -4.94
CA VAL A 39 7.09 -19.09 -4.73
C VAL A 39 7.37 -18.73 -3.27
N PHE A 40 8.36 -17.89 -3.08
CA PHE A 40 8.78 -17.41 -1.76
C PHE A 40 8.80 -15.88 -1.74
N GLY A 41 8.33 -15.29 -0.64
CA GLY A 41 8.38 -13.86 -0.41
C GLY A 41 8.57 -13.55 1.07
N ARG A 42 9.38 -12.56 1.36
CA ARG A 42 9.57 -12.07 2.73
C ARG A 42 8.35 -11.26 3.17
N MET A 43 7.98 -11.41 4.44
CA MET A 43 7.10 -10.46 5.10
C MET A 43 7.94 -9.28 5.57
N GLU A 44 7.78 -8.14 4.94
CA GLU A 44 8.52 -6.92 5.25
C GLU A 44 7.60 -5.89 5.92
N SER A 45 8.13 -5.17 6.88
CA SER A 45 7.46 -3.99 7.44
C SER A 45 7.39 -2.87 6.38
N PRO A 46 6.47 -1.90 6.50
CA PRO A 46 6.41 -0.76 5.58
C PRO A 46 7.75 0.00 5.46
N MET A 47 8.52 0.10 6.53
CA MET A 47 9.81 0.78 6.52
C MET A 47 10.88 -0.01 5.75
N GLU A 48 10.89 -1.33 5.88
CA GLU A 48 11.78 -2.19 5.09
C GLU A 48 11.44 -2.13 3.61
N VAL A 49 10.16 -2.17 3.25
CA VAL A 49 9.71 -2.01 1.86
C VAL A 49 10.15 -0.65 1.29
N LEU A 50 10.00 0.43 2.05
CA LEU A 50 10.43 1.78 1.65
C LEU A 50 11.96 1.91 1.51
N SER A 51 12.74 1.07 2.18
CA SER A 51 14.22 1.05 2.05
C SER A 51 14.71 0.30 0.80
N ARG A 52 13.84 -0.44 0.12
CA ARG A 52 14.19 -1.25 -1.05
C ARG A 52 14.20 -0.42 -2.33
N GLU A 53 15.37 -0.25 -2.92
CA GLU A 53 15.59 0.54 -4.14
C GLU A 53 14.73 0.08 -5.33
N ASN A 54 14.56 -1.23 -5.50
CA ASN A 54 13.78 -1.81 -6.60
C ASN A 54 12.31 -1.34 -6.64
N TRP A 55 11.71 -1.01 -5.49
CA TRP A 55 10.35 -0.48 -5.45
C TRP A 55 10.30 0.97 -5.93
N TRP A 56 11.32 1.77 -5.65
CA TRP A 56 11.45 3.13 -6.15
C TRP A 56 11.75 3.16 -7.64
N GLU A 57 12.69 2.35 -8.14
CA GLU A 57 13.00 2.20 -9.57
C GLU A 57 11.76 1.78 -10.38
N ARG A 58 10.94 0.91 -9.83
CA ARG A 58 9.66 0.51 -10.42
C ARG A 58 8.59 1.58 -10.33
N GLY A 59 8.84 2.71 -9.67
CA GLY A 59 7.85 3.76 -9.46
C GLY A 59 6.67 3.33 -8.59
N CYS A 60 6.90 2.41 -7.64
CA CYS A 60 5.87 2.01 -6.68
C CYS A 60 5.67 3.04 -5.58
N PHE A 61 6.67 3.91 -5.37
CA PHE A 61 6.62 5.02 -4.42
C PHE A 61 7.07 6.32 -5.10
N GLU A 62 6.50 7.42 -4.67
CA GLU A 62 6.88 8.76 -5.10
C GLU A 62 6.85 9.72 -3.91
N LYS A 63 7.79 10.67 -3.89
CA LYS A 63 7.76 11.79 -2.95
C LYS A 63 6.79 12.85 -3.49
N PHE A 64 5.87 13.24 -2.66
CA PHE A 64 4.80 14.17 -3.00
C PHE A 64 4.74 15.32 -2.01
N SER A 65 4.81 16.55 -2.50
CA SER A 65 4.65 17.74 -1.68
C SER A 65 3.19 18.15 -1.60
N ASP A 66 2.60 17.98 -0.42
CA ASP A 66 1.19 18.32 -0.18
C ASP A 66 1.09 19.63 0.60
N PRO A 67 0.21 20.57 0.18
CA PRO A 67 0.09 21.88 0.84
C PRO A 67 -0.46 21.82 2.27
N ILE A 68 -1.06 20.70 2.68
CA ILE A 68 -1.59 20.52 4.04
C ILE A 68 -0.63 19.71 4.91
N TYR A 69 -0.05 18.64 4.35
CA TYR A 69 0.74 17.66 5.10
C TYR A 69 2.25 17.78 4.86
N GLY A 70 2.71 18.65 3.95
CA GLY A 70 4.13 18.77 3.59
C GLY A 70 4.61 17.60 2.73
N GLU A 71 5.88 17.22 2.92
CA GLU A 71 6.48 16.11 2.15
C GLU A 71 5.97 14.75 2.63
N LEU A 72 5.38 14.01 1.70
CA LEU A 72 4.85 12.67 1.93
C LEU A 72 5.50 11.68 0.97
N THR A 73 5.67 10.45 1.39
CA THR A 73 5.93 9.32 0.50
C THR A 73 4.62 8.57 0.26
N LEU A 74 4.20 8.53 -0.98
CA LEU A 74 2.93 7.90 -1.36
C LEU A 74 3.19 6.64 -2.18
N GLN A 75 2.38 5.61 -1.93
CA GLN A 75 2.30 4.46 -2.82
C GLN A 75 1.55 4.87 -4.09
N MET A 76 2.17 4.59 -5.23
CA MET A 76 1.60 4.87 -6.54
C MET A 76 0.64 3.76 -6.98
N PRO A 77 -0.30 4.05 -7.90
CA PRO A 77 -1.14 3.02 -8.47
C PRO A 77 -0.33 1.88 -9.09
N VAL A 78 -0.72 0.64 -8.82
CA VAL A 78 0.03 -0.56 -9.23
C VAL A 78 -0.04 -0.86 -10.73
N TRP A 79 -1.10 -0.39 -11.40
CA TRP A 79 -1.26 -0.57 -12.85
C TRP A 79 -0.55 0.54 -13.62
N ARG A 80 0.02 0.16 -14.74
CA ARG A 80 0.70 1.07 -15.67
C ARG A 80 -0.07 1.10 -16.98
N MET A 81 -0.40 2.30 -17.42
CA MET A 81 -1.11 2.55 -18.68
C MET A 81 -0.25 3.50 -19.53
N THR A 82 0.03 3.12 -20.76
CA THR A 82 0.87 3.92 -21.66
C THR A 82 0.17 5.21 -22.12
N GLU A 83 -1.09 5.09 -22.50
CA GLU A 83 -1.86 6.22 -23.05
C GLU A 83 -2.44 7.11 -21.95
N THR A 84 -2.81 6.52 -20.82
CA THR A 84 -3.45 7.22 -19.69
C THR A 84 -2.76 6.88 -18.38
N PRO A 85 -1.51 7.31 -18.17
CA PRO A 85 -0.78 6.99 -16.95
C PRO A 85 -1.50 7.52 -15.71
N PRO A 86 -1.63 6.71 -14.66
CA PRO A 86 -2.24 7.14 -13.42
C PRO A 86 -1.40 8.23 -12.77
N ARG A 87 -2.07 9.19 -12.11
CA ARG A 87 -1.40 10.29 -11.41
C ARG A 87 -2.04 10.53 -10.06
N VAL A 88 -1.24 10.69 -9.04
CA VAL A 88 -1.67 11.22 -7.76
C VAL A 88 -1.73 12.74 -7.87
N ARG A 89 -2.88 13.33 -7.58
CA ARG A 89 -3.08 14.80 -7.65
C ARG A 89 -3.04 15.45 -6.27
N TRP A 90 -3.40 14.71 -5.24
CA TRP A 90 -3.39 15.13 -3.84
C TRP A 90 -3.37 13.90 -2.92
N ALA A 91 -2.89 14.08 -1.71
CA ALA A 91 -3.04 13.14 -0.62
C ALA A 91 -4.48 13.16 -0.06
N CYS A 92 -4.75 12.42 1.01
CA CYS A 92 -6.04 12.49 1.69
C CYS A 92 -6.32 13.93 2.15
N ARG A 93 -7.59 14.28 2.24
CA ARG A 93 -8.04 15.59 2.75
C ARG A 93 -8.75 15.39 4.09
N PRO A 94 -8.69 16.37 4.99
CA PRO A 94 -9.48 16.33 6.22
C PRO A 94 -10.97 16.14 5.93
N PRO A 95 -11.72 15.48 6.82
CA PRO A 95 -13.17 15.41 6.71
C PRO A 95 -13.78 16.79 6.50
N GLY A 96 -14.76 16.89 5.61
CA GLY A 96 -15.43 18.15 5.30
C GLY A 96 -14.66 19.11 4.34
N HIS A 97 -13.42 18.84 3.99
CA HIS A 97 -12.62 19.71 3.14
C HIS A 97 -13.33 20.11 1.83
N HIS A 98 -14.09 19.22 1.25
CA HIS A 98 -14.81 19.45 0.00
C HIS A 98 -16.30 19.81 0.19
N ASN A 99 -16.78 19.97 1.41
CA ASN A 99 -18.20 20.22 1.69
C ASN A 99 -18.71 21.46 0.92
N GLY A 100 -17.97 22.57 0.95
CA GLY A 100 -18.33 23.77 0.24
C GLY A 100 -18.54 23.53 -1.25
N TYR A 101 -17.59 22.86 -1.90
CA TYR A 101 -17.65 22.57 -3.32
C TYR A 101 -18.80 21.59 -3.66
N VAL A 102 -18.89 20.50 -2.94
CA VAL A 102 -19.85 19.41 -3.26
C VAL A 102 -21.29 19.87 -3.04
N TYR A 103 -21.59 20.44 -1.90
CA TYR A 103 -22.95 20.87 -1.59
C TYR A 103 -23.43 22.06 -2.44
N GLN A 104 -22.51 22.99 -2.74
CA GLN A 104 -22.85 24.08 -3.65
C GLN A 104 -23.12 23.57 -5.07
N LYS A 105 -22.27 22.68 -5.59
CA LYS A 105 -22.35 22.17 -6.95
C LYS A 105 -23.59 21.29 -7.20
N TYR A 106 -23.91 20.41 -6.27
CA TYR A 106 -24.92 19.38 -6.47
C TYR A 106 -26.27 19.69 -5.81
N LEU A 107 -26.29 20.51 -4.75
CA LEU A 107 -27.50 20.86 -4.02
C LEU A 107 -27.82 22.36 -4.06
N GLY A 108 -26.95 23.20 -4.61
CA GLY A 108 -27.14 24.65 -4.66
C GLY A 108 -27.04 25.34 -3.30
N TRP A 109 -26.47 24.66 -2.29
CA TRP A 109 -26.39 25.21 -0.93
C TRP A 109 -25.28 26.25 -0.83
N GLY A 110 -25.65 27.46 -0.43
CA GLY A 110 -24.69 28.54 -0.23
C GLY A 110 -23.95 28.46 1.10
N PRO A 111 -22.90 29.31 1.30
CA PRO A 111 -22.08 29.32 2.50
C PRO A 111 -22.86 29.48 3.81
N SER A 112 -23.91 30.31 3.82
CA SER A 112 -24.76 30.55 4.99
C SER A 112 -25.53 29.28 5.42
N HIS A 113 -26.00 28.51 4.44
CA HIS A 113 -26.67 27.22 4.71
C HIS A 113 -25.70 26.20 5.32
N LEU A 114 -24.49 26.10 4.77
CA LEU A 114 -23.45 25.21 5.29
C LEU A 114 -23.00 25.60 6.71
N ALA A 115 -22.87 26.92 6.97
CA ALA A 115 -22.55 27.41 8.31
C ALA A 115 -23.62 27.05 9.34
N ALA A 116 -24.92 27.12 8.97
CA ALA A 116 -26.02 26.73 9.83
C ALA A 116 -26.02 25.21 10.14
N LEU A 117 -25.67 24.38 9.16
CA LEU A 117 -25.53 22.92 9.37
C LEU A 117 -24.32 22.58 10.23
N HIS A 118 -23.21 23.28 10.02
CA HIS A 118 -22.01 23.14 10.85
C HIS A 118 -22.26 23.52 12.32
N ALA A 119 -22.97 24.65 12.56
CA ALA A 119 -23.35 25.07 13.90
C ALA A 119 -24.26 24.04 14.63
N ARG A 120 -24.97 23.19 13.88
CA ARG A 120 -25.83 22.11 14.39
C ARG A 120 -25.07 20.77 14.52
N GLY A 121 -23.80 20.71 14.21
CA GLY A 121 -22.99 19.48 14.24
C GLY A 121 -23.42 18.42 13.21
N ILE A 122 -24.05 18.85 12.12
CA ILE A 122 -24.48 17.95 11.04
C ILE A 122 -23.36 17.78 10.00
N LEU A 123 -22.51 18.79 9.84
CA LEU A 123 -21.33 18.82 8.97
C LEU A 123 -20.08 19.06 9.79
#